data_0a914c85a5efb704d699e497cc54f761
#
_entry.id   0a914c85a5efb704d699e497cc54f761
#
_cell.length_a   1.000
_cell.length_b   1.000
_cell.length_c   1.000
_cell.angle_alpha   90.00
_cell.angle_beta   90.00
_cell.angle_gamma   90.00
#
_symmetry.space_group_name_H-M   'P 1'
#
loop_
_entity.id
_entity.type
_entity.pdbx_description
1 polymer ?
#
loop_
_entity_poly.entity_id
_entity_poly.type
_entity_poly.pdbx_seq_one_letter_code
_entity_poly.pdbx_strand_id
1 'polypeptide(L)'
;DLNTLGWRVESYSRLSMQLHHHCSYYDAVRKRYTIFGGFGNMYYSNKFYIFDPEEARWDTLGSLSGDFLCPRYFSSAGYLDSNHSVYIFGGMGNESGDQVIGRRYFHDLYKVDLQEMHVQKLWDISEGQPNVVPVQDMLIQNDSCFYVLRYPESVSNSFLHLYRFLIKDGSCQILGDSIPIYSDKITTNARLYYNERQSRLFVTVQETSDDVSSKFSVYSLLFPPVSLEKYTANNGGGNASH
;
A
#
# COMPACT_ATOMS: atom_id res chain seq x y z
N ASP A 1 20.15 14.50 3.72
CA ASP A 1 20.70 14.80 5.04
C ASP A 1 19.74 15.75 5.78
N LEU A 2 19.15 15.26 6.88
CA LEU A 2 18.16 16.02 7.66
C LEU A 2 18.78 17.17 8.46
N ASN A 3 20.09 17.14 8.72
CA ASN A 3 20.78 18.20 9.47
C ASN A 3 21.09 19.40 8.58
N THR A 4 21.43 19.14 7.33
CA THR A 4 21.81 20.18 6.36
C THR A 4 20.67 20.53 5.40
N LEU A 5 19.56 19.77 5.40
CA LEU A 5 18.49 19.81 4.41
C LEU A 5 18.98 19.67 2.96
N GLY A 6 20.19 19.14 2.81
CA GLY A 6 20.83 18.95 1.51
C GLY A 6 20.47 17.60 0.89
N TRP A 7 20.35 17.58 -0.42
CA TRP A 7 20.20 16.39 -1.23
C TRP A 7 21.53 15.97 -1.84
N ARG A 8 21.79 14.68 -1.88
CA ARG A 8 22.90 14.09 -2.61
C ARG A 8 22.43 12.89 -3.40
N VAL A 9 23.07 12.58 -4.50
CA VAL A 9 22.85 11.34 -5.23
C VAL A 9 23.53 10.21 -4.46
N GLU A 10 22.75 9.23 -4.04
CA GLU A 10 23.26 8.07 -3.30
C GLU A 10 23.74 6.96 -4.24
N SER A 11 23.10 6.83 -5.41
CA SER A 11 23.45 5.81 -6.39
C SER A 11 23.04 6.22 -7.80
N TYR A 12 23.83 5.78 -8.79
CA TYR A 12 23.48 5.83 -10.22
C TYR A 12 22.98 4.47 -10.75
N SER A 13 22.88 3.47 -9.89
CA SER A 13 22.30 2.18 -10.23
C SER A 13 20.84 2.34 -10.63
N ARG A 14 20.42 1.63 -11.66
CA ARG A 14 19.06 1.70 -12.21
C ARG A 14 18.44 0.30 -12.24
N LEU A 15 17.13 0.26 -12.08
CA LEU A 15 16.34 -0.92 -12.40
C LEU A 15 16.38 -1.17 -13.91
N SER A 16 16.31 -2.45 -14.30
CA SER A 16 16.26 -2.86 -15.71
C SER A 16 14.98 -2.38 -16.42
N MET A 17 13.95 -2.06 -15.64
CA MET A 17 12.66 -1.61 -16.13
C MET A 17 12.12 -0.50 -15.22
N GLN A 18 11.54 0.55 -15.81
CA GLN A 18 10.79 1.54 -15.05
C GLN A 18 9.49 0.92 -14.54
N LEU A 19 9.27 1.02 -13.23
CA LEU A 19 8.09 0.47 -12.56
C LEU A 19 7.22 1.60 -12.00
N HIS A 20 5.96 1.63 -12.42
CA HIS A 20 4.95 2.53 -11.90
C HIS A 20 4.04 1.81 -10.89
N HIS A 21 3.54 2.52 -9.90
CA HIS A 21 2.58 2.02 -8.90
C HIS A 21 3.00 0.71 -8.21
N HIS A 22 4.31 0.56 -7.98
CA HIS A 22 4.84 -0.47 -7.09
C HIS A 22 4.53 -0.11 -5.63
N CYS A 23 4.50 -1.08 -4.74
CA CYS A 23 4.56 -0.83 -3.30
C CYS A 23 5.99 -0.98 -2.77
N SER A 24 6.24 -0.51 -1.56
CA SER A 24 7.58 -0.52 -0.99
C SER A 24 7.57 -0.74 0.51
N TYR A 25 8.65 -1.27 1.03
CA TYR A 25 8.90 -1.41 2.46
C TYR A 25 10.39 -1.32 2.77
N TYR A 26 10.70 -1.07 4.02
CA TYR A 26 12.06 -1.12 4.54
C TYR A 26 12.24 -2.39 5.37
N ASP A 27 13.15 -3.27 4.95
CA ASP A 27 13.57 -4.44 5.71
C ASP A 27 14.57 -3.99 6.78
N ALA A 28 14.09 -3.82 8.02
CA ALA A 28 14.90 -3.32 9.11
C ALA A 28 15.96 -4.31 9.57
N VAL A 29 15.73 -5.62 9.40
CA VAL A 29 16.70 -6.68 9.75
C VAL A 29 17.91 -6.64 8.81
N ARG A 30 17.66 -6.55 7.51
CA ARG A 30 18.73 -6.48 6.48
C ARG A 30 19.16 -5.05 6.14
N LYS A 31 18.48 -4.03 6.69
CA LYS A 31 18.72 -2.60 6.43
C LYS A 31 18.62 -2.24 4.94
N ARG A 32 17.64 -2.81 4.23
CA ARG A 32 17.47 -2.64 2.79
C ARG A 32 16.10 -2.07 2.44
N TYR A 33 16.09 -1.17 1.47
CA TYR A 33 14.84 -0.68 0.89
C TYR A 33 14.41 -1.62 -0.23
N THR A 34 13.15 -2.04 -0.20
CA THR A 34 12.60 -3.00 -1.16
C THR A 34 11.35 -2.44 -1.81
N ILE A 35 11.22 -2.66 -3.12
CA ILE A 35 9.99 -2.42 -3.88
C ILE A 35 9.46 -3.74 -4.43
N PHE A 36 8.15 -3.85 -4.53
CA PHE A 36 7.48 -5.02 -5.07
C PHE A 36 6.48 -4.63 -6.14
N GLY A 37 6.43 -5.43 -7.22
CA GLY A 37 5.42 -5.30 -8.25
C GLY A 37 5.59 -4.06 -9.12
N GLY A 38 4.45 -3.48 -9.51
CA GLY A 38 4.41 -2.34 -10.42
C GLY A 38 4.26 -2.75 -11.88
N PHE A 39 4.11 -1.75 -12.75
CA PHE A 39 4.00 -1.98 -14.18
C PHE A 39 4.93 -1.08 -14.99
N GLY A 40 5.35 -1.56 -16.15
CA GLY A 40 6.15 -0.83 -17.13
C GLY A 40 6.42 -1.69 -18.34
N ASN A 41 6.73 -1.06 -19.48
CA ASN A 41 7.04 -1.76 -20.73
C ASN A 41 6.02 -2.84 -21.13
N MET A 42 4.72 -2.56 -20.92
CA MET A 42 3.59 -3.46 -21.20
C MET A 42 3.49 -4.70 -20.29
N TYR A 43 4.21 -4.73 -19.17
CA TYR A 43 4.17 -5.84 -18.23
C TYR A 43 3.87 -5.40 -16.80
N TYR A 44 3.16 -6.27 -16.07
CA TYR A 44 3.06 -6.24 -14.62
C TYR A 44 4.17 -7.08 -14.00
N SER A 45 4.74 -6.60 -12.91
CA SER A 45 5.82 -7.31 -12.20
C SER A 45 5.31 -8.05 -10.96
N ASN A 46 5.94 -9.16 -10.63
CA ASN A 46 5.82 -9.84 -9.33
C ASN A 46 7.19 -9.99 -8.64
N LYS A 47 8.16 -9.21 -9.07
CA LYS A 47 9.51 -9.25 -8.51
C LYS A 47 9.66 -8.29 -7.34
N PHE A 48 10.51 -8.68 -6.42
CA PHE A 48 11.04 -7.85 -5.37
C PHE A 48 12.40 -7.30 -5.80
N TYR A 49 12.54 -5.98 -5.83
CA TYR A 49 13.79 -5.30 -6.12
C TYR A 49 14.30 -4.64 -4.84
N ILE A 50 15.56 -4.89 -4.53
CA ILE A 50 16.21 -4.52 -3.29
C ILE A 50 17.26 -3.46 -3.59
N PHE A 51 17.22 -2.35 -2.89
CA PHE A 51 18.33 -1.39 -2.88
C PHE A 51 19.24 -1.71 -1.71
N ASP A 52 20.49 -2.04 -2.02
CA ASP A 52 21.55 -2.23 -1.03
C ASP A 52 22.29 -0.89 -0.84
N PRO A 53 22.16 -0.27 0.36
CA PRO A 53 22.81 1.03 0.60
C PRO A 53 24.33 0.93 0.75
N GLU A 54 24.89 -0.23 1.11
CA GLU A 54 26.32 -0.43 1.27
C GLU A 54 27.01 -0.54 -0.10
N GLU A 55 26.39 -1.26 -1.03
CA GLU A 55 26.89 -1.39 -2.41
C GLU A 55 26.33 -0.31 -3.34
N ALA A 56 25.40 0.51 -2.85
CA ALA A 56 24.72 1.59 -3.58
C ALA A 56 24.12 1.12 -4.91
N ARG A 57 23.54 -0.08 -4.95
CA ARG A 57 22.97 -0.68 -6.15
C ARG A 57 21.64 -1.40 -5.91
N TRP A 58 20.88 -1.53 -7.01
CA TRP A 58 19.69 -2.35 -7.05
C TRP A 58 20.04 -3.80 -7.42
N ASP A 59 19.35 -4.72 -6.77
CA ASP A 59 19.37 -6.15 -7.06
C ASP A 59 17.94 -6.71 -6.98
N THR A 60 17.75 -7.98 -7.27
CA THR A 60 16.49 -8.69 -7.11
C THR A 60 16.57 -9.65 -5.92
N LEU A 61 15.46 -9.76 -5.19
CA LEU A 61 15.32 -10.85 -4.22
C LEU A 61 15.43 -12.19 -4.98
N GLY A 62 16.12 -13.14 -4.39
CA GLY A 62 16.28 -14.49 -4.96
C GLY A 62 14.93 -15.20 -5.19
N SER A 63 14.97 -16.38 -5.75
CA SER A 63 13.78 -17.18 -6.01
C SER A 63 13.02 -17.47 -4.72
N LEU A 64 11.71 -17.26 -4.76
CA LEU A 64 10.78 -17.60 -3.70
C LEU A 64 10.12 -18.95 -3.99
N SER A 65 9.96 -19.75 -2.96
CA SER A 65 9.18 -21.00 -2.97
C SER A 65 7.71 -20.72 -2.56
N GLY A 66 6.85 -21.72 -2.65
CA GLY A 66 5.47 -21.67 -2.16
C GLY A 66 4.47 -21.19 -3.22
N ASP A 67 3.49 -20.42 -2.80
CA ASP A 67 2.37 -20.00 -3.65
C ASP A 67 2.78 -18.97 -4.70
N PHE A 68 2.12 -19.03 -5.85
CA PHE A 68 2.35 -18.08 -6.94
C PHE A 68 1.73 -16.71 -6.60
N LEU A 69 2.60 -15.72 -6.44
CA LEU A 69 2.21 -14.32 -6.26
C LEU A 69 2.04 -13.67 -7.65
N CYS A 70 0.79 -13.45 -8.06
CA CYS A 70 0.48 -12.88 -9.38
C CYS A 70 1.15 -11.53 -9.62
N PRO A 71 1.67 -11.28 -10.83
CA PRO A 71 2.13 -9.97 -11.26
C PRO A 71 1.06 -8.90 -11.06
N ARG A 72 1.43 -7.79 -10.40
CA ARG A 72 0.47 -6.76 -9.97
C ARG A 72 1.06 -5.38 -9.75
N TYR A 73 0.19 -4.39 -9.76
CA TYR A 73 0.47 -3.00 -9.40
C TYR A 73 -0.67 -2.45 -8.53
N PHE A 74 -0.53 -1.28 -7.94
CA PHE A 74 -1.45 -0.74 -6.93
C PHE A 74 -1.69 -1.68 -5.75
N SER A 75 -0.74 -2.54 -5.42
CA SER A 75 -0.79 -3.34 -4.19
C SER A 75 -0.26 -2.56 -2.99
N SER A 76 -0.58 -3.04 -1.81
CA SER A 76 -0.08 -2.52 -0.55
C SER A 76 0.95 -3.48 0.04
N ALA A 77 1.97 -2.93 0.70
CA ALA A 77 2.96 -3.71 1.44
C ALA A 77 3.02 -3.29 2.91
N GLY A 78 3.13 -4.26 3.79
CA GLY A 78 3.39 -4.05 5.22
C GLY A 78 4.47 -5.01 5.70
N TYR A 79 5.51 -4.45 6.33
CA TYR A 79 6.60 -5.23 6.89
C TYR A 79 6.42 -5.42 8.40
N LEU A 80 6.72 -6.61 8.89
CA LEU A 80 6.67 -6.96 10.30
C LEU A 80 8.01 -7.51 10.77
N ASP A 81 8.72 -6.74 11.60
CA ASP A 81 10.05 -7.08 12.13
C ASP A 81 10.04 -8.37 12.94
N SER A 82 9.01 -8.57 13.77
CA SER A 82 8.97 -9.64 14.77
C SER A 82 9.03 -11.04 14.17
N ASN A 83 8.59 -11.22 12.93
CA ASN A 83 8.64 -12.50 12.21
C ASN A 83 9.35 -12.40 10.86
N HIS A 84 10.04 -11.29 10.59
CA HIS A 84 10.80 -11.02 9.37
C HIS A 84 9.99 -11.35 8.11
N SER A 85 8.74 -10.89 8.07
CA SER A 85 7.83 -11.13 6.95
C SER A 85 7.32 -9.83 6.35
N VAL A 86 7.03 -9.87 5.06
CA VAL A 86 6.26 -8.83 4.38
C VAL A 86 4.91 -9.37 3.94
N TYR A 87 3.87 -8.57 4.13
CA TYR A 87 2.53 -8.87 3.69
C TYR A 87 2.24 -8.05 2.44
N ILE A 88 1.66 -8.69 1.41
CA ILE A 88 1.25 -8.05 0.16
C ILE A 88 -0.25 -8.21 0.01
N PHE A 89 -0.94 -7.08 -0.12
CA PHE A 89 -2.40 -7.04 -0.20
C PHE A 89 -2.90 -6.38 -1.47
N GLY A 90 -3.84 -7.02 -2.15
CA GLY A 90 -4.65 -6.45 -3.20
C GLY A 90 -3.89 -5.97 -4.44
N GLY A 91 -4.45 -4.97 -5.11
CA GLY A 91 -3.92 -4.40 -6.34
C GLY A 91 -4.63 -4.90 -7.59
N MET A 92 -4.00 -4.73 -8.73
CA MET A 92 -4.51 -5.15 -10.05
C MET A 92 -3.41 -5.83 -10.86
N GLY A 93 -3.80 -6.73 -11.75
CA GLY A 93 -2.89 -7.42 -12.66
C GLY A 93 -3.51 -8.68 -13.25
N ASN A 94 -2.68 -9.60 -13.68
CA ASN A 94 -3.07 -10.93 -14.17
C ASN A 94 -1.96 -11.95 -13.98
N GLU A 95 -2.27 -13.22 -14.20
CA GLU A 95 -1.35 -14.34 -14.00
C GLU A 95 -0.16 -14.33 -14.96
N SER A 96 -0.32 -13.82 -16.17
CA SER A 96 0.74 -13.81 -17.21
C SER A 96 1.71 -12.63 -17.03
N GLY A 97 1.27 -11.56 -16.36
CA GLY A 97 1.98 -10.29 -16.31
C GLY A 97 1.85 -9.43 -17.58
N ASP A 98 1.21 -9.92 -18.63
CA ASP A 98 1.07 -9.19 -19.91
C ASP A 98 -0.13 -8.23 -19.84
N GLN A 99 0.10 -6.94 -20.08
CA GLN A 99 -0.94 -5.92 -20.07
C GLN A 99 -1.99 -6.11 -21.18
N VAL A 100 -1.61 -6.73 -22.31
CA VAL A 100 -2.51 -6.94 -23.46
C VAL A 100 -3.67 -7.88 -23.08
N ILE A 101 -3.44 -8.81 -22.18
CA ILE A 101 -4.47 -9.76 -21.70
C ILE A 101 -5.52 -9.09 -20.83
N GLY A 102 -5.23 -7.88 -20.32
CA GLY A 102 -6.09 -7.14 -19.43
C GLY A 102 -5.69 -7.26 -17.96
N ARG A 103 -6.60 -6.91 -17.06
CA ARG A 103 -6.34 -6.89 -15.63
C ARG A 103 -7.60 -7.24 -14.85
N ARG A 104 -7.41 -7.77 -13.64
CA ARG A 104 -8.45 -7.93 -12.62
C ARG A 104 -8.02 -7.32 -11.30
N TYR A 105 -8.99 -7.00 -10.45
CA TYR A 105 -8.74 -6.54 -9.09
C TYR A 105 -8.50 -7.74 -8.19
N PHE A 106 -7.47 -7.63 -7.35
CA PHE A 106 -7.16 -8.61 -6.33
C PHE A 106 -7.62 -8.10 -4.96
N HIS A 107 -8.24 -8.99 -4.20
CA HIS A 107 -8.56 -8.79 -2.78
C HIS A 107 -8.04 -9.99 -2.01
N ASP A 108 -6.76 -10.25 -2.16
CA ASP A 108 -6.03 -11.37 -1.60
C ASP A 108 -4.91 -10.87 -0.68
N LEU A 109 -4.51 -11.70 0.26
CA LEU A 109 -3.38 -11.43 1.15
C LEU A 109 -2.37 -12.54 1.04
N TYR A 110 -1.11 -12.14 0.84
CA TYR A 110 0.04 -13.02 0.87
C TYR A 110 0.95 -12.64 2.03
N LYS A 111 1.55 -13.64 2.65
CA LYS A 111 2.69 -13.51 3.54
C LYS A 111 3.93 -14.02 2.84
N VAL A 112 4.99 -13.23 2.83
CA VAL A 112 6.29 -13.60 2.31
C VAL A 112 7.26 -13.66 3.49
N ASP A 113 7.66 -14.86 3.86
CA ASP A 113 8.71 -15.08 4.84
C ASP A 113 10.07 -14.80 4.18
N LEU A 114 10.76 -13.77 4.64
CA LEU A 114 12.03 -13.33 4.06
C LEU A 114 13.22 -14.15 4.57
N GLN A 115 13.06 -14.89 5.66
CA GLN A 115 14.07 -15.80 6.16
C GLN A 115 14.06 -17.12 5.40
N GLU A 116 12.89 -17.72 5.27
CA GLU A 116 12.69 -19.00 4.58
C GLU A 116 12.53 -18.84 3.05
N MET A 117 12.45 -17.61 2.55
CA MET A 117 12.21 -17.29 1.15
C MET A 117 10.96 -18.00 0.61
N HIS A 118 9.87 -17.90 1.37
CA HIS A 118 8.63 -18.63 1.11
C HIS A 118 7.43 -17.71 1.04
N VAL A 119 6.58 -17.93 0.03
CA VAL A 119 5.31 -17.21 -0.19
C VAL A 119 4.15 -18.11 0.22
N GLN A 120 3.27 -17.59 1.03
CA GLN A 120 2.02 -18.22 1.42
C GLN A 120 0.85 -17.31 1.10
N LYS A 121 -0.11 -17.79 0.32
CA LYS A 121 -1.41 -17.14 0.14
C LYS A 121 -2.28 -17.43 1.36
N LEU A 122 -2.62 -16.39 2.12
CA LEU A 122 -3.42 -16.56 3.34
C LEU A 122 -4.90 -16.69 3.01
N TRP A 123 -5.40 -15.84 2.10
CA TRP A 123 -6.78 -15.87 1.62
C TRP A 123 -6.96 -15.04 0.33
N ASP A 124 -8.11 -15.25 -0.30
CA ASP A 124 -8.57 -14.50 -1.46
C ASP A 124 -10.09 -14.32 -1.35
N ILE A 125 -10.51 -13.08 -1.22
CA ILE A 125 -11.92 -12.68 -1.09
C ILE A 125 -12.37 -11.86 -2.31
N SER A 126 -11.74 -12.02 -3.45
CA SER A 126 -11.96 -11.16 -4.64
C SER A 126 -13.38 -11.30 -5.22
N GLU A 127 -14.05 -12.42 -5.01
CA GLU A 127 -15.41 -12.64 -5.52
C GLU A 127 -16.40 -11.66 -4.87
N GLY A 128 -17.15 -10.94 -5.70
CA GLY A 128 -18.16 -9.98 -5.25
C GLY A 128 -17.64 -8.69 -4.65
N GLN A 129 -16.32 -8.47 -4.64
CA GLN A 129 -15.74 -7.23 -4.14
C GLN A 129 -15.84 -6.08 -5.15
N PRO A 130 -15.94 -4.83 -4.68
CA PRO A 130 -15.93 -3.65 -5.55
C PRO A 130 -14.57 -3.45 -6.22
N ASN A 131 -14.56 -2.73 -7.35
CA ASN A 131 -13.33 -2.35 -8.04
C ASN A 131 -12.60 -1.23 -7.29
N VAL A 132 -11.82 -1.61 -6.30
CA VAL A 132 -11.01 -0.69 -5.48
C VAL A 132 -9.61 -1.25 -5.30
N VAL A 133 -8.65 -0.34 -5.13
CA VAL A 133 -7.26 -0.67 -4.87
C VAL A 133 -6.82 -0.10 -3.52
N PRO A 134 -5.85 -0.72 -2.85
CA PRO A 134 -5.22 -0.14 -1.67
C PRO A 134 -4.21 0.94 -2.06
N VAL A 135 -3.93 1.85 -1.12
CA VAL A 135 -2.69 2.64 -1.17
C VAL A 135 -1.49 1.72 -0.92
N GLN A 136 -0.29 2.18 -1.30
CA GLN A 136 0.89 1.30 -1.30
C GLN A 136 1.40 0.89 0.10
N ASP A 137 0.93 1.53 1.16
CA ASP A 137 1.36 1.26 2.53
C ASP A 137 0.21 0.67 3.34
N MET A 138 0.51 -0.34 4.16
CA MET A 138 -0.39 -0.83 5.20
C MET A 138 0.35 -0.98 6.53
N LEU A 139 -0.37 -0.80 7.62
CA LEU A 139 0.12 -1.00 8.97
C LEU A 139 -0.28 -2.37 9.47
N ILE A 140 0.68 -3.26 9.68
CA ILE A 140 0.46 -4.56 10.32
C ILE A 140 0.49 -4.39 11.85
N GLN A 141 -0.49 -4.96 12.53
CA GLN A 141 -0.55 -4.96 13.99
C GLN A 141 -0.50 -6.38 14.55
N ASN A 142 0.61 -6.70 15.22
CA ASN A 142 0.81 -7.94 15.99
C ASN A 142 0.46 -9.24 15.24
N ASP A 143 0.71 -9.30 13.93
CA ASP A 143 0.38 -10.46 13.07
C ASP A 143 -1.09 -10.91 13.17
N SER A 144 -1.99 -10.03 13.58
CA SER A 144 -3.41 -10.33 13.78
C SER A 144 -4.33 -9.57 12.83
N CYS A 145 -4.00 -8.32 12.54
CA CYS A 145 -4.75 -7.48 11.62
C CYS A 145 -3.85 -6.45 10.95
N PHE A 146 -4.38 -5.83 9.90
CA PHE A 146 -3.73 -4.71 9.26
C PHE A 146 -4.73 -3.59 8.93
N TYR A 147 -4.20 -2.38 8.84
CA TYR A 147 -4.94 -1.18 8.46
C TYR A 147 -4.45 -0.71 7.10
N VAL A 148 -5.37 -0.39 6.21
CA VAL A 148 -5.07 0.05 4.84
C VAL A 148 -6.15 1.01 4.34
N LEU A 149 -5.75 2.03 3.59
CA LEU A 149 -6.68 2.88 2.84
C LEU A 149 -6.98 2.24 1.49
N ARG A 150 -8.26 2.30 1.07
CA ARG A 150 -8.71 1.80 -0.24
C ARG A 150 -9.55 2.86 -0.95
N TYR A 151 -9.49 2.85 -2.28
CA TYR A 151 -10.24 3.77 -3.13
C TYR A 151 -10.50 3.19 -4.53
N PRO A 152 -11.54 3.65 -5.25
CA PRO A 152 -11.77 3.30 -6.65
C PRO A 152 -10.82 4.13 -7.54
N GLU A 153 -9.80 3.51 -8.11
CA GLU A 153 -8.73 4.18 -8.86
C GLU A 153 -9.20 4.81 -10.20
N SER A 154 -10.34 4.34 -10.73
CA SER A 154 -10.90 4.81 -12.00
C SER A 154 -11.97 5.91 -11.84
N VAL A 155 -12.19 6.39 -10.63
CA VAL A 155 -13.24 7.38 -10.32
C VAL A 155 -12.61 8.70 -9.90
N SER A 156 -12.82 9.77 -10.68
CA SER A 156 -12.20 11.08 -10.46
C SER A 156 -12.57 11.73 -9.13
N ASN A 157 -13.86 11.68 -8.76
CA ASN A 157 -14.34 12.18 -7.47
C ASN A 157 -14.72 10.99 -6.59
N SER A 158 -13.90 10.70 -5.62
CA SER A 158 -14.11 9.54 -4.75
C SER A 158 -13.56 9.78 -3.34
N PHE A 159 -13.44 8.71 -2.57
CA PHE A 159 -13.03 8.75 -1.18
C PHE A 159 -12.01 7.65 -0.88
N LEU A 160 -11.01 7.99 -0.06
CA LEU A 160 -10.22 7.03 0.67
C LEU A 160 -10.99 6.59 1.91
N HIS A 161 -11.16 5.30 2.08
CA HIS A 161 -11.71 4.71 3.29
C HIS A 161 -10.65 3.88 4.00
N LEU A 162 -10.57 4.04 5.31
CA LEU A 162 -9.69 3.22 6.15
C LEU A 162 -10.39 1.90 6.49
N TYR A 163 -9.72 0.80 6.20
CA TYR A 163 -10.17 -0.56 6.54
C TYR A 163 -9.22 -1.18 7.56
N ARG A 164 -9.79 -1.97 8.46
CA ARG A 164 -9.08 -2.94 9.27
C ARG A 164 -9.46 -4.34 8.80
N PHE A 165 -8.48 -5.12 8.35
CA PHE A 165 -8.66 -6.51 7.96
C PHE A 165 -8.07 -7.45 9.01
N LEU A 166 -8.72 -8.58 9.26
CA LEU A 166 -8.11 -9.67 10.02
C LEU A 166 -7.22 -10.51 9.11
N ILE A 167 -6.00 -10.80 9.56
CA ILE A 167 -5.03 -11.59 8.78
C ILE A 167 -5.51 -13.03 8.61
N LYS A 168 -6.23 -13.58 9.58
CA LYS A 168 -6.64 -14.99 9.58
C LYS A 168 -7.66 -15.36 8.49
N ASP A 169 -8.57 -14.44 8.10
CA ASP A 169 -9.72 -14.77 7.24
C ASP A 169 -10.17 -13.65 6.29
N GLY A 170 -9.53 -12.49 6.31
CA GLY A 170 -9.88 -11.36 5.44
C GLY A 170 -11.17 -10.63 5.84
N SER A 171 -11.80 -10.98 6.96
CA SER A 171 -12.92 -10.19 7.46
C SER A 171 -12.50 -8.76 7.76
N CYS A 172 -13.34 -7.78 7.40
CA CYS A 172 -12.94 -6.38 7.47
C CYS A 172 -14.01 -5.47 8.04
N GLN A 173 -13.55 -4.32 8.50
CA GLN A 173 -14.37 -3.25 9.05
C GLN A 173 -13.89 -1.90 8.53
N ILE A 174 -14.82 -1.00 8.16
CA ILE A 174 -14.52 0.38 7.82
C ILE A 174 -14.39 1.18 9.11
N LEU A 175 -13.37 2.05 9.15
CA LEU A 175 -13.00 2.80 10.35
C LEU A 175 -12.92 4.30 10.06
N GLY A 176 -13.30 5.10 11.05
CA GLY A 176 -13.22 6.55 10.97
C GLY A 176 -14.11 7.15 9.89
N ASP A 177 -13.76 8.37 9.51
CA ASP A 177 -14.37 9.10 8.41
C ASP A 177 -13.63 8.82 7.08
N SER A 178 -14.21 9.25 5.98
CA SER A 178 -13.60 9.17 4.66
C SER A 178 -12.83 10.43 4.32
N ILE A 179 -11.79 10.29 3.49
CA ILE A 179 -11.03 11.41 2.96
C ILE A 179 -11.45 11.62 1.51
N PRO A 180 -12.05 12.78 1.16
CA PRO A 180 -12.39 13.06 -0.22
C PRO A 180 -11.12 13.23 -1.05
N ILE A 181 -11.12 12.65 -2.25
CA ILE A 181 -10.02 12.74 -3.21
C ILE A 181 -10.55 13.11 -4.59
N TYR A 182 -9.74 13.85 -5.32
CA TYR A 182 -10.01 14.21 -6.70
C TYR A 182 -8.78 13.92 -7.56
N SER A 183 -8.98 13.21 -8.67
CA SER A 183 -7.95 13.01 -9.68
C SER A 183 -8.57 13.01 -11.06
N ASP A 184 -8.15 13.91 -11.92
CA ASP A 184 -8.72 14.06 -13.26
C ASP A 184 -8.01 13.18 -14.30
N LYS A 185 -6.69 13.11 -14.26
CA LYS A 185 -5.88 12.45 -15.28
C LYS A 185 -4.97 11.35 -14.75
N ILE A 186 -4.58 11.46 -13.50
CA ILE A 186 -3.60 10.59 -12.86
C ILE A 186 -4.22 10.07 -11.57
N THR A 187 -4.00 8.82 -11.29
CA THR A 187 -4.42 8.20 -10.05
C THR A 187 -3.90 8.96 -8.84
N THR A 188 -4.74 9.10 -7.84
CA THR A 188 -4.38 9.70 -6.57
C THR A 188 -3.14 9.03 -5.99
N ASN A 189 -2.15 9.84 -5.62
CA ASN A 189 -0.97 9.37 -4.90
C ASN A 189 -1.19 9.61 -3.41
N ALA A 190 -1.56 8.57 -2.70
CA ALA A 190 -1.83 8.61 -1.26
C ALA A 190 -0.92 7.63 -0.51
N ARG A 191 -0.53 8.00 0.70
CA ARG A 191 0.31 7.20 1.59
C ARG A 191 -0.29 7.16 2.99
N LEU A 192 -0.09 6.03 3.68
CA LEU A 192 -0.49 5.83 5.08
C LEU A 192 0.75 5.64 5.96
N TYR A 193 0.83 6.41 7.04
CA TYR A 193 1.94 6.34 8.00
C TYR A 193 1.40 6.19 9.41
N TYR A 194 2.14 5.48 10.24
CA TYR A 194 1.87 5.40 11.68
C TYR A 194 2.98 6.08 12.47
N ASN A 195 2.59 6.99 13.35
CA ASN A 195 3.48 7.61 14.32
C ASN A 195 3.18 7.04 15.71
N GLU A 196 4.02 6.14 16.15
CA GLU A 196 3.88 5.47 17.44
C GLU A 196 3.94 6.45 18.63
N ARG A 197 4.86 7.42 18.57
CA ARG A 197 5.04 8.41 19.66
C ARG A 197 3.79 9.27 19.88
N GLN A 198 3.05 9.56 18.83
CA GLN A 198 1.85 10.37 18.88
C GLN A 198 0.57 9.52 18.92
N SER A 199 0.67 8.20 18.79
CA SER A 199 -0.47 7.30 18.61
C SER A 199 -1.44 7.81 17.53
N ARG A 200 -0.91 8.13 16.35
CA ARG A 200 -1.67 8.67 15.23
C ARG A 200 -1.32 8.00 13.90
N LEU A 201 -2.34 7.80 13.08
CA LEU A 201 -2.19 7.60 11.65
C LEU A 201 -2.11 8.95 10.95
N PHE A 202 -1.22 9.05 9.98
CA PHE A 202 -1.12 10.18 9.06
C PHE A 202 -1.37 9.69 7.64
N VAL A 203 -2.11 10.48 6.88
CA VAL A 203 -2.38 10.21 5.46
C VAL A 203 -1.89 11.42 4.67
N THR A 204 -1.03 11.18 3.70
CA THR A 204 -0.67 12.19 2.71
C THR A 204 -1.42 11.91 1.42
N VAL A 205 -1.94 12.95 0.81
CA VAL A 205 -2.66 12.86 -0.47
C VAL A 205 -2.10 13.92 -1.41
N GLN A 206 -1.63 13.48 -2.56
CA GLN A 206 -1.23 14.36 -3.66
C GLN A 206 -2.24 14.22 -4.80
N GLU A 207 -2.85 15.32 -5.15
CA GLU A 207 -3.85 15.41 -6.21
C GLU A 207 -3.34 16.32 -7.32
N THR A 208 -3.46 15.90 -8.56
CA THR A 208 -3.11 16.73 -9.71
C THR A 208 -4.38 17.38 -10.24
N SER A 209 -4.44 18.71 -10.20
CA SER A 209 -5.60 19.48 -10.65
C SER A 209 -5.50 19.92 -12.10
N ASP A 210 -4.27 20.12 -12.58
CA ASP A 210 -3.93 20.45 -13.97
C ASP A 210 -2.51 19.94 -14.29
N ASP A 211 -2.01 20.23 -15.48
CA ASP A 211 -0.68 19.77 -15.91
C ASP A 211 0.48 20.50 -15.20
N VAL A 212 0.18 21.50 -14.39
CA VAL A 212 1.19 22.41 -13.79
C VAL A 212 1.16 22.39 -12.28
N SER A 213 -0.01 22.22 -11.67
CA SER A 213 -0.19 22.32 -10.22
C SER A 213 -0.69 21.03 -9.60
N SER A 214 -0.21 20.75 -8.40
CA SER A 214 -0.73 19.68 -7.57
C SER A 214 -0.99 20.17 -6.15
N LYS A 215 -2.07 19.66 -5.57
CA LYS A 215 -2.42 19.90 -4.17
C LYS A 215 -1.85 18.78 -3.31
N PHE A 216 -1.18 19.16 -2.25
CA PHE A 216 -0.69 18.22 -1.24
C PHE A 216 -1.44 18.45 0.08
N SER A 217 -2.06 17.40 0.60
CA SER A 217 -2.84 17.44 1.84
C SER A 217 -2.33 16.40 2.83
N VAL A 218 -2.38 16.75 4.12
CA VAL A 218 -2.03 15.86 5.22
C VAL A 218 -3.21 15.75 6.16
N TYR A 219 -3.65 14.54 6.42
CA TYR A 219 -4.72 14.22 7.36
C TYR A 219 -4.15 13.43 8.55
N SER A 220 -4.79 13.50 9.70
CA SER A 220 -4.41 12.68 10.85
C SER A 220 -5.63 12.09 11.55
N LEU A 221 -5.49 10.86 12.03
CA LEU A 221 -6.50 10.13 12.77
C LEU A 221 -5.88 9.55 14.05
N LEU A 222 -6.59 9.62 15.18
CA LEU A 222 -6.15 8.97 16.42
C LEU A 222 -6.10 7.46 16.25
N PHE A 223 -5.11 6.84 16.86
CA PHE A 223 -4.94 5.39 16.87
C PHE A 223 -5.12 4.85 18.29
N PRO A 224 -5.88 3.76 18.53
CA PRO A 224 -6.62 3.00 17.52
C PRO A 224 -7.86 3.74 17.00
N PRO A 225 -8.17 3.62 15.70
CA PRO A 225 -9.34 4.25 15.11
C PRO A 225 -10.63 3.55 15.56
N VAL A 226 -11.73 4.30 15.64
CA VAL A 226 -13.05 3.75 15.94
C VAL A 226 -13.77 3.30 14.66
N SER A 227 -14.76 2.41 14.80
CA SER A 227 -15.60 2.02 13.67
C SER A 227 -16.44 3.19 13.15
N LEU A 228 -16.82 3.14 11.87
CA LEU A 228 -17.66 4.16 11.25
C LEU A 228 -18.99 4.32 12.00
N GLU A 229 -19.59 3.22 12.46
CA GLU A 229 -20.82 3.22 13.25
C GLU A 229 -20.66 4.02 14.57
N LYS A 230 -19.57 3.80 15.29
CA LYS A 230 -19.27 4.55 16.52
C LYS A 230 -18.96 6.02 16.25
N TYR A 231 -18.31 6.30 15.12
CA TYR A 231 -18.03 7.67 14.70
C TYR A 231 -19.32 8.42 14.40
N THR A 232 -20.24 7.85 13.62
CA THR A 232 -21.53 8.45 13.30
C THR A 232 -22.43 8.61 14.52
N ALA A 233 -22.46 7.65 15.43
CA ALA A 233 -23.22 7.73 16.69
C ALA A 233 -22.72 8.88 17.58
N ASN A 234 -21.41 9.10 17.66
CA ASN A 234 -20.81 10.18 18.47
C ASN A 234 -21.01 11.57 17.84
N ASN A 235 -21.10 11.66 16.52
CA ASN A 235 -21.26 12.95 15.82
C ASN A 235 -22.71 13.26 15.44
N GLY A 236 -23.59 12.25 15.39
CA GLY A 236 -25.02 12.41 15.11
C GLY A 236 -25.86 12.93 16.28
N GLY A 237 -25.29 12.98 17.50
CA GLY A 237 -25.95 13.52 18.70
C GLY A 237 -25.81 15.03 18.92
N GLY A 238 -25.16 15.74 18.00
CA GLY A 238 -24.78 17.16 18.15
C GLY A 238 -25.52 18.18 17.27
N ASN A 239 -26.70 17.88 16.73
CA ASN A 239 -27.49 18.89 16.02
C ASN A 239 -28.99 18.73 16.27
N ALA A 240 -29.41 19.04 17.50
CA ALA A 240 -30.76 19.45 17.80
C ALA A 240 -30.73 20.50 18.93
N SER A 241 -30.38 21.75 18.55
CA SER A 241 -30.90 22.95 19.21
C SER A 241 -30.22 24.20 18.64
N HIS A 242 -31.07 24.99 18.03
CA HIS A 242 -31.02 26.39 17.60
C HIS A 242 -30.37 26.71 16.28
#